data_2cc265825af028d00c3c40220caee23d
#
_entry.id   2cc265825af028d00c3c40220caee23d
#
_cell.length_a   1.000
_cell.length_b   1.000
_cell.length_c   1.000
_cell.angle_alpha   90.00
_cell.angle_beta   90.00
_cell.angle_gamma   90.00
#
_symmetry.space_group_name_H-M   'P 1'
#
loop_
_entity.id
_entity.type
_entity.pdbx_description
1 polymer ?
#
loop_
_entity_poly.entity_id
_entity_poly.type
_entity_poly.pdbx_seq_one_letter_code
_entity_poly.pdbx_strand_id
1 'polypeptide(L)'
;VIKGGGFLLFDPERGEYGGILDIKLMQIGVKAIGLLGTKNPQGWSLLLIITAQLPPIQLGFGFTLTGLGGLIGVQHTIDKDALSAGLTTGSLDSFLFPQNPVANAPQIFNQLRVIFPFQAGGFVIGPMLALGWGTPSLVTARVGLLIEPSQLVMVGQIIVQLPPLLDKDLALLYLQVDFAGGVVFDPFQIWFDGVLRDSRVLFISLYGQFAFRLITGDNPSFLISAGGFHPRFTDLPPGLPSPFQRVGCEFSIGIVGMKFEGYFAVTSASVQGGSSFRVWGDVGVASFEGGFEFNAIVYLVPKFRFEVDIHVFAG
;
A
#
# COMPACT_ATOMS: atom_id res chain seq x y z
N VAL A 1 7.78 21.87 26.97
CA VAL A 1 7.85 22.73 25.77
C VAL A 1 6.79 22.22 24.79
N ILE A 2 5.92 23.11 24.30
CA ILE A 2 4.96 22.82 23.22
C ILE A 2 5.64 23.25 21.92
N LYS A 3 5.65 22.34 20.93
CA LYS A 3 6.09 22.65 19.58
C LYS A 3 4.93 22.30 18.65
N GLY A 4 4.72 23.06 17.61
CA GLY A 4 3.66 22.76 16.65
C GLY A 4 3.75 23.60 15.42
N GLY A 5 3.02 23.17 14.39
CA GLY A 5 2.83 23.84 13.13
C GLY A 5 1.42 23.54 12.57
N GLY A 6 1.05 24.29 11.59
CA GLY A 6 -0.22 24.11 10.92
C GLY A 6 -0.17 24.54 9.46
N PHE A 7 -1.14 24.08 8.70
CA PHE A 7 -1.40 24.45 7.32
C PHE A 7 -2.89 24.73 7.15
N LEU A 8 -3.25 25.74 6.37
CA LEU A 8 -4.62 26.05 6.03
C LEU A 8 -4.80 26.05 4.50
N LEU A 9 -5.81 25.36 4.03
CA LEU A 9 -6.28 25.39 2.66
C LEU A 9 -7.55 26.25 2.61
N PHE A 10 -7.59 27.20 1.73
CA PHE A 10 -8.74 28.09 1.53
C PHE A 10 -9.00 28.21 0.03
N ASP A 11 -9.99 27.50 -0.48
CA ASP A 11 -10.42 27.54 -1.88
C ASP A 11 -11.94 27.82 -1.96
N PRO A 12 -12.34 29.09 -1.89
CA PRO A 12 -13.75 29.47 -1.96
C PRO A 12 -14.37 29.26 -3.34
N GLU A 13 -13.57 29.17 -4.41
CA GLU A 13 -14.08 28.89 -5.75
C GLU A 13 -14.60 27.46 -5.85
N ARG A 14 -13.85 26.51 -5.31
CA ARG A 14 -14.26 25.11 -5.19
C ARG A 14 -15.14 24.85 -3.96
N GLY A 15 -15.22 25.80 -3.03
CA GLY A 15 -15.90 25.62 -1.76
C GLY A 15 -15.20 24.63 -0.85
N GLU A 16 -13.87 24.52 -0.95
CA GLU A 16 -13.06 23.63 -0.15
C GLU A 16 -12.27 24.40 0.90
N TYR A 17 -12.29 23.86 2.12
CA TYR A 17 -11.58 24.40 3.28
C TYR A 17 -10.87 23.24 3.96
N GLY A 18 -9.59 23.38 4.21
CA GLY A 18 -8.82 22.32 4.85
C GLY A 18 -7.88 22.86 5.92
N GLY A 19 -7.51 22.02 6.83
CA GLY A 19 -6.53 22.34 7.86
C GLY A 19 -5.72 21.11 8.27
N ILE A 20 -4.45 21.35 8.54
CA ILE A 20 -3.56 20.37 9.16
C ILE A 20 -2.95 21.00 10.39
N LEU A 21 -2.96 20.26 11.49
CA LEU A 21 -2.35 20.63 12.75
C LEU A 21 -1.39 19.52 13.17
N ASP A 22 -0.18 19.88 13.55
CA ASP A 22 0.82 18.98 14.13
C ASP A 22 1.34 19.62 15.43
N ILE A 23 1.01 19.02 16.56
CA ILE A 23 1.38 19.51 17.89
C ILE A 23 2.12 18.41 18.63
N LYS A 24 3.26 18.77 19.21
CA LYS A 24 4.00 17.91 20.14
C LYS A 24 4.00 18.55 21.53
N LEU A 25 3.40 17.82 22.46
CA LEU A 25 3.33 18.18 23.88
C LEU A 25 4.12 17.14 24.68
N MET A 26 5.30 17.50 25.14
CA MET A 26 6.25 16.57 25.80
C MET A 26 6.57 15.36 24.90
N GLN A 27 6.06 14.18 25.27
CA GLN A 27 6.26 12.91 24.55
C GLN A 27 5.04 12.50 23.72
N ILE A 28 3.96 13.26 23.77
CA ILE A 28 2.74 12.99 23.01
C ILE A 28 2.71 13.90 21.79
N GLY A 29 2.57 13.29 20.62
CA GLY A 29 2.35 14.02 19.36
C GLY A 29 0.90 13.87 18.93
N VAL A 30 0.20 14.96 18.64
CA VAL A 30 -1.17 14.94 18.11
C VAL A 30 -1.16 15.60 16.74
N LYS A 31 -1.75 14.90 15.77
CA LYS A 31 -1.93 15.40 14.42
C LYS A 31 -3.40 15.34 14.06
N ALA A 32 -3.90 16.43 13.47
CA ALA A 32 -5.26 16.51 12.98
C ALA A 32 -5.26 17.00 11.54
N ILE A 33 -6.08 16.38 10.69
CA ILE A 33 -6.29 16.75 9.30
C ILE A 33 -7.79 16.86 9.08
N GLY A 34 -8.24 18.01 8.60
CA GLY A 34 -9.64 18.26 8.29
C GLY A 34 -9.81 18.76 6.86
N LEU A 35 -10.80 18.25 6.15
CA LEU A 35 -11.20 18.72 4.82
C LEU A 35 -12.72 18.89 4.81
N LEU A 36 -13.18 20.13 4.56
CA LEU A 36 -14.57 20.51 4.49
C LEU A 36 -14.90 20.93 3.07
N GLY A 37 -15.88 20.28 2.45
CA GLY A 37 -16.49 20.69 1.19
C GLY A 37 -17.83 21.37 1.43
N THR A 38 -18.07 22.53 0.84
CA THR A 38 -19.30 23.31 1.03
C THR A 38 -20.13 23.48 -0.24
N LYS A 39 -19.56 23.18 -1.40
CA LYS A 39 -20.21 23.29 -2.71
C LYS A 39 -20.51 21.94 -3.37
N ASN A 40 -20.81 20.94 -2.56
CA ASN A 40 -21.22 19.64 -3.08
C ASN A 40 -22.69 19.68 -3.52
N PRO A 41 -23.09 18.84 -4.50
CA PRO A 41 -24.46 18.84 -5.04
C PRO A 41 -25.57 18.65 -4.02
N GLN A 42 -25.26 18.02 -2.88
CA GLN A 42 -26.22 17.70 -1.81
C GLN A 42 -25.80 18.28 -0.45
N GLY A 43 -25.08 19.40 -0.44
CA GLY A 43 -24.71 20.11 0.77
C GLY A 43 -23.20 20.05 1.08
N TRP A 44 -22.88 19.98 2.35
CA TRP A 44 -21.49 19.96 2.82
C TRP A 44 -20.97 18.53 3.00
N SER A 45 -19.65 18.37 2.98
CA SER A 45 -18.98 17.12 3.37
C SER A 45 -17.83 17.40 4.32
N LEU A 46 -17.50 16.46 5.18
CA LEU A 46 -16.40 16.59 6.13
C LEU A 46 -15.60 15.28 6.19
N LEU A 47 -14.29 15.41 6.05
CA LEU A 47 -13.33 14.36 6.37
C LEU A 47 -12.44 14.85 7.51
N LEU A 48 -12.39 14.12 8.62
CA LEU A 48 -11.57 14.44 9.78
C LEU A 48 -10.73 13.23 10.17
N ILE A 49 -9.43 13.44 10.32
CA ILE A 49 -8.48 12.42 10.78
C ILE A 49 -7.75 13.00 11.98
N ILE A 50 -7.69 12.23 13.06
CA ILE A 50 -6.94 12.60 14.26
C ILE A 50 -6.09 11.40 14.65
N THR A 51 -4.78 11.63 14.86
CA THR A 51 -3.85 10.62 15.33
C THR A 51 -3.03 11.14 16.50
N ALA A 52 -2.79 10.29 17.48
CA ALA A 52 -1.94 10.58 18.63
C ALA A 52 -0.80 9.57 18.69
N GLN A 53 0.44 10.06 18.71
CA GLN A 53 1.62 9.26 19.03
C GLN A 53 1.84 9.29 20.54
N LEU A 54 2.02 8.11 21.13
CA LEU A 54 2.13 7.91 22.57
C LEU A 54 3.52 7.40 22.92
N PRO A 55 4.01 7.67 24.15
CA PRO A 55 5.08 6.86 24.72
C PRO A 55 4.67 5.39 24.71
N PRO A 56 5.60 4.45 24.44
CA PRO A 56 5.28 3.03 24.35
C PRO A 56 4.59 2.50 25.62
N ILE A 57 3.35 2.03 25.50
CA ILE A 57 2.58 1.42 26.58
C ILE A 57 2.68 -0.09 26.42
N GLN A 58 3.21 -0.80 27.39
CA GLN A 58 3.40 -2.25 27.35
C GLN A 58 2.06 -2.99 27.38
N LEU A 59 1.85 -3.87 26.39
CA LEU A 59 0.67 -4.73 26.28
C LEU A 59 0.94 -6.19 26.68
N GLY A 60 2.20 -6.57 26.91
CA GLY A 60 2.65 -7.93 27.16
C GLY A 60 3.27 -8.60 25.93
N PHE A 61 3.99 -9.70 26.11
CA PHE A 61 4.68 -10.49 25.08
C PHE A 61 5.60 -9.68 24.14
N GLY A 62 6.15 -8.55 24.64
CA GLY A 62 6.99 -7.65 23.85
C GLY A 62 6.23 -6.65 22.98
N PHE A 63 4.90 -6.67 22.99
CA PHE A 63 4.08 -5.71 22.27
C PHE A 63 3.90 -4.41 23.06
N THR A 64 3.88 -3.31 22.32
CA THR A 64 3.64 -1.96 22.86
C THR A 64 2.61 -1.23 22.01
N LEU A 65 1.75 -0.45 22.64
CA LEU A 65 0.90 0.53 21.96
C LEU A 65 1.69 1.83 21.85
N THR A 66 1.87 2.31 20.63
CA THR A 66 2.66 3.52 20.32
C THR A 66 1.82 4.65 19.72
N GLY A 67 0.56 4.37 19.38
CA GLY A 67 -0.34 5.39 18.88
C GLY A 67 -1.79 4.92 18.75
N LEU A 68 -2.69 5.89 18.82
CA LEU A 68 -4.11 5.74 18.59
C LEU A 68 -4.58 6.80 17.61
N GLY A 69 -5.59 6.48 16.82
CA GLY A 69 -6.16 7.43 15.88
C GLY A 69 -7.56 7.06 15.43
N GLY A 70 -8.11 7.93 14.61
CA GLY A 70 -9.40 7.71 13.99
C GLY A 70 -9.64 8.63 12.80
N LEU A 71 -10.54 8.17 11.94
CA LEU A 71 -11.06 8.89 10.78
C LEU A 71 -12.60 8.93 10.86
N ILE A 72 -13.16 10.06 10.52
CA ILE A 72 -14.59 10.22 10.31
C ILE A 72 -14.79 10.94 8.97
N GLY A 73 -15.58 10.34 8.09
CA GLY A 73 -16.04 10.92 6.84
C GLY A 73 -17.56 11.04 6.82
N VAL A 74 -18.06 12.25 6.62
CA VAL A 74 -19.51 12.54 6.43
C VAL A 74 -19.70 12.95 4.99
N GLN A 75 -20.60 12.28 4.28
CA GLN A 75 -20.79 12.37 2.84
C GLN A 75 -19.53 12.00 2.05
N HIS A 76 -18.83 10.97 2.53
CA HIS A 76 -17.68 10.34 1.88
C HIS A 76 -17.88 8.82 1.79
N THR A 77 -17.19 8.20 0.86
CA THR A 77 -17.05 6.75 0.71
C THR A 77 -15.59 6.38 0.58
N ILE A 78 -15.29 5.08 0.56
CA ILE A 78 -13.94 4.55 0.34
C ILE A 78 -13.86 4.07 -1.11
N ASP A 79 -12.97 4.67 -1.91
CA ASP A 79 -12.63 4.14 -3.22
C ASP A 79 -11.54 3.05 -3.07
N LYS A 80 -11.98 1.78 -3.14
CA LYS A 80 -11.09 0.62 -2.98
C LYS A 80 -10.02 0.54 -4.07
N ASP A 81 -10.37 0.94 -5.31
CA ASP A 81 -9.46 0.85 -6.44
C ASP A 81 -8.37 1.93 -6.34
N ALA A 82 -8.75 3.14 -5.96
CA ALA A 82 -7.81 4.22 -5.64
C ALA A 82 -6.90 3.87 -4.45
N LEU A 83 -7.46 3.24 -3.42
CA LEU A 83 -6.71 2.80 -2.25
C LEU A 83 -5.69 1.72 -2.63
N SER A 84 -6.11 0.70 -3.39
CA SER A 84 -5.24 -0.37 -3.89
C SER A 84 -4.12 0.17 -4.79
N ALA A 85 -4.46 1.01 -5.77
CA ALA A 85 -3.48 1.66 -6.65
C ALA A 85 -2.48 2.54 -5.86
N GLY A 86 -2.97 3.19 -4.81
CA GLY A 86 -2.18 4.06 -3.96
C GLY A 86 -1.16 3.34 -3.07
N LEU A 87 -1.25 2.03 -2.86
CA LEU A 87 -0.29 1.29 -2.03
C LEU A 87 1.14 1.41 -2.55
N THR A 88 1.33 1.35 -3.87
CA THR A 88 2.65 1.48 -4.49
C THR A 88 3.27 2.87 -4.34
N THR A 89 2.45 3.89 -4.25
CA THR A 89 2.87 5.30 -4.12
C THR A 89 2.91 5.79 -2.68
N GLY A 90 2.58 4.93 -1.70
CA GLY A 90 2.58 5.26 -0.28
C GLY A 90 1.40 6.13 0.15
N SER A 91 0.24 5.96 -0.47
CA SER A 91 -0.96 6.75 -0.13
C SER A 91 -1.43 6.56 1.31
N LEU A 92 -1.13 5.42 1.95
CA LEU A 92 -1.44 5.19 3.36
C LEU A 92 -0.75 6.21 4.29
N ASP A 93 0.42 6.72 3.90
CA ASP A 93 1.16 7.72 4.67
C ASP A 93 0.42 9.06 4.80
N SER A 94 -0.63 9.29 4.00
CA SER A 94 -1.45 10.50 4.04
C SER A 94 -2.44 10.53 5.19
N PHE A 95 -2.87 9.37 5.70
CA PHE A 95 -3.88 9.30 6.74
C PHE A 95 -3.56 8.31 7.88
N LEU A 96 -2.78 7.25 7.61
CA LEU A 96 -2.41 6.26 8.61
C LEU A 96 -1.15 6.71 9.37
N PHE A 97 -1.34 7.51 10.44
CA PHE A 97 -0.27 8.13 11.25
C PHE A 97 0.73 8.94 10.41
N PRO A 98 0.28 9.98 9.69
CA PRO A 98 1.09 10.74 8.74
C PRO A 98 2.34 11.33 9.40
N GLN A 99 3.49 11.26 8.69
CA GLN A 99 4.72 11.88 9.11
C GLN A 99 4.86 13.24 8.43
N ASN A 100 5.27 14.26 9.21
CA ASN A 100 5.46 15.65 8.73
C ASN A 100 4.27 16.17 7.91
N PRO A 101 3.01 16.07 8.41
CA PRO A 101 1.83 16.33 7.60
C PRO A 101 1.74 17.78 7.11
N VAL A 102 2.28 18.73 7.85
CA VAL A 102 2.28 20.14 7.46
C VAL A 102 3.13 20.38 6.20
N ALA A 103 4.32 19.76 6.13
CA ALA A 103 5.20 19.86 4.97
C ALA A 103 4.61 19.19 3.72
N ASN A 104 3.82 18.13 3.89
CA ASN A 104 3.24 17.32 2.82
C ASN A 104 1.75 17.66 2.56
N ALA A 105 1.26 18.78 3.08
CA ALA A 105 -0.16 19.12 3.07
C ALA A 105 -0.82 19.06 1.68
N PRO A 106 -0.28 19.64 0.61
CA PRO A 106 -0.92 19.57 -0.71
C PRO A 106 -1.07 18.14 -1.22
N GLN A 107 -0.05 17.29 -1.03
CA GLN A 107 -0.07 15.89 -1.43
C GLN A 107 -1.11 15.11 -0.62
N ILE A 108 -1.16 15.31 0.69
CA ILE A 108 -2.12 14.67 1.60
C ILE A 108 -3.55 15.00 1.16
N PHE A 109 -3.90 16.26 0.95
CA PHE A 109 -5.24 16.63 0.53
C PHE A 109 -5.61 16.03 -0.83
N ASN A 110 -4.67 15.98 -1.79
CA ASN A 110 -4.92 15.36 -3.08
C ASN A 110 -5.19 13.85 -2.95
N GLN A 111 -4.40 13.13 -2.16
CA GLN A 111 -4.61 11.70 -1.91
C GLN A 111 -5.93 11.42 -1.17
N LEU A 112 -6.26 12.23 -0.17
CA LEU A 112 -7.51 12.08 0.60
C LEU A 112 -8.76 12.26 -0.28
N ARG A 113 -8.76 13.20 -1.22
CA ARG A 113 -9.87 13.39 -2.18
C ARG A 113 -10.07 12.18 -3.08
N VAL A 114 -8.98 11.50 -3.46
CA VAL A 114 -9.03 10.35 -4.35
C VAL A 114 -9.46 9.09 -3.59
N ILE A 115 -8.94 8.89 -2.38
CA ILE A 115 -9.26 7.70 -1.55
C ILE A 115 -10.65 7.81 -0.92
N PHE A 116 -11.05 9.02 -0.51
CA PHE A 116 -12.32 9.31 0.14
C PHE A 116 -13.15 10.32 -0.68
N PRO A 117 -13.64 9.93 -1.87
CA PRO A 117 -14.43 10.83 -2.69
C PRO A 117 -15.76 11.18 -2.02
N PHE A 118 -16.35 12.28 -2.46
CA PHE A 118 -17.69 12.68 -2.05
C PHE A 118 -18.72 11.62 -2.47
N GLN A 119 -19.56 11.22 -1.52
CA GLN A 119 -20.68 10.32 -1.73
C GLN A 119 -21.87 10.82 -0.90
N ALA A 120 -22.92 11.26 -1.57
CA ALA A 120 -24.12 11.73 -0.91
C ALA A 120 -24.71 10.66 0.01
N GLY A 121 -24.94 11.01 1.29
CA GLY A 121 -25.40 10.07 2.31
C GLY A 121 -24.34 9.06 2.79
N GLY A 122 -23.13 9.10 2.24
CA GLY A 122 -22.02 8.25 2.67
C GLY A 122 -21.51 8.61 4.06
N PHE A 123 -21.02 7.59 4.78
CA PHE A 123 -20.45 7.77 6.11
C PHE A 123 -19.35 6.73 6.35
N VAL A 124 -18.17 7.21 6.75
CA VAL A 124 -16.99 6.36 7.02
C VAL A 124 -16.53 6.60 8.45
N ILE A 125 -16.30 5.52 9.19
CA ILE A 125 -15.58 5.55 10.47
C ILE A 125 -14.32 4.70 10.34
N GLY A 126 -13.20 5.18 10.86
CA GLY A 126 -11.93 4.48 10.78
C GLY A 126 -11.11 4.52 12.07
N PRO A 127 -11.33 3.63 13.06
CA PRO A 127 -10.39 3.49 14.18
C PRO A 127 -9.01 3.04 13.68
N MET A 128 -7.96 3.56 14.32
CA MET A 128 -6.56 3.32 13.94
C MET A 128 -5.69 3.03 15.16
N LEU A 129 -4.72 2.12 15.00
CA LEU A 129 -3.76 1.72 16.01
C LEU A 129 -2.34 1.73 15.46
N ALA A 130 -1.37 2.13 16.28
CA ALA A 130 0.04 1.93 16.03
C ALA A 130 0.64 1.05 17.13
N LEU A 131 1.28 -0.03 16.73
CA LEU A 131 1.86 -1.04 17.60
C LEU A 131 3.36 -1.18 17.34
N GLY A 132 4.12 -1.51 18.37
CA GLY A 132 5.52 -1.92 18.28
C GLY A 132 5.72 -3.30 18.86
N TRP A 133 6.74 -4.01 18.42
CA TRP A 133 7.23 -5.24 19.03
C TRP A 133 8.74 -5.18 19.21
N GLY A 134 9.18 -5.53 20.42
CA GLY A 134 10.56 -5.38 20.87
C GLY A 134 10.81 -4.07 21.63
N THR A 135 11.99 -3.97 22.25
CA THR A 135 12.41 -2.76 22.98
C THR A 135 13.91 -2.54 22.76
N PRO A 136 14.27 -1.57 21.90
CA PRO A 136 13.42 -0.73 21.04
C PRO A 136 12.68 -1.55 19.97
N SER A 137 11.59 -1.00 19.39
CA SER A 137 10.74 -1.73 18.47
C SER A 137 11.48 -2.17 17.20
N LEU A 138 11.57 -3.48 17.00
CA LEU A 138 12.10 -4.12 15.80
C LEU A 138 11.04 -4.19 14.69
N VAL A 139 9.77 -4.37 15.09
CA VAL A 139 8.62 -4.38 14.21
C VAL A 139 7.68 -3.27 14.63
N THR A 140 7.22 -2.49 13.67
CA THR A 140 6.16 -1.49 13.85
C THR A 140 5.00 -1.84 12.93
N ALA A 141 3.79 -1.84 13.47
CA ALA A 141 2.57 -2.02 12.71
C ALA A 141 1.65 -0.82 12.91
N ARG A 142 1.13 -0.25 11.83
CA ARG A 142 0.08 0.77 11.81
C ARG A 142 -1.10 0.17 11.09
N VAL A 143 -2.26 0.14 11.72
CA VAL A 143 -3.45 -0.51 11.17
C VAL A 143 -4.65 0.40 11.34
N GLY A 144 -5.48 0.49 10.32
CA GLY A 144 -6.77 1.16 10.33
C GLY A 144 -7.87 0.20 9.86
N LEU A 145 -9.04 0.32 10.48
CA LEU A 145 -10.23 -0.40 10.09
C LEU A 145 -11.28 0.62 9.62
N LEU A 146 -11.46 0.75 8.31
CA LEU A 146 -12.41 1.67 7.71
C LEU A 146 -13.75 0.97 7.53
N ILE A 147 -14.79 1.54 8.09
CA ILE A 147 -16.14 0.97 8.16
C ILE A 147 -17.11 1.90 7.45
N GLU A 148 -17.83 1.39 6.47
CA GLU A 148 -18.99 2.03 5.85
C GLU A 148 -20.13 1.03 5.64
N PRO A 149 -21.36 1.46 5.40
CA PRO A 149 -22.51 0.54 5.28
C PRO A 149 -22.38 -0.54 4.20
N SER A 150 -21.64 -0.25 3.13
CA SER A 150 -21.48 -1.13 1.97
C SER A 150 -20.25 -2.04 2.05
N GLN A 151 -19.24 -1.69 2.87
CA GLN A 151 -17.99 -2.43 2.94
C GLN A 151 -17.24 -2.22 4.26
N LEU A 152 -16.37 -3.16 4.55
CA LEU A 152 -15.38 -3.10 5.63
C LEU A 152 -13.99 -3.20 5.01
N VAL A 153 -13.12 -2.23 5.27
CA VAL A 153 -11.77 -2.20 4.70
C VAL A 153 -10.73 -2.09 5.80
N MET A 154 -9.79 -3.01 5.83
CA MET A 154 -8.61 -2.95 6.67
C MET A 154 -7.44 -2.42 5.84
N VAL A 155 -6.73 -1.45 6.38
CA VAL A 155 -5.50 -0.90 5.81
C VAL A 155 -4.38 -1.01 6.81
N GLY A 156 -3.15 -1.17 6.33
CA GLY A 156 -2.04 -1.24 7.27
C GLY A 156 -0.68 -1.12 6.61
N GLN A 157 0.28 -0.88 7.48
CA GLN A 157 1.69 -0.81 7.16
C GLN A 157 2.46 -1.57 8.24
N ILE A 158 3.27 -2.53 7.84
CA ILE A 158 4.17 -3.28 8.72
C ILE A 158 5.59 -2.94 8.31
N ILE A 159 6.39 -2.48 9.27
CA ILE A 159 7.80 -2.17 9.09
C ILE A 159 8.62 -3.06 10.01
N VAL A 160 9.61 -3.77 9.42
CA VAL A 160 10.65 -4.50 10.16
C VAL A 160 11.97 -3.80 9.91
N GLN A 161 12.68 -3.41 10.98
CA GLN A 161 13.93 -2.68 10.87
C GLN A 161 15.00 -3.20 11.83
N LEU A 162 16.19 -3.46 11.30
CA LEU A 162 17.37 -3.90 12.05
C LEU A 162 18.62 -3.12 11.60
N PRO A 163 19.39 -2.52 12.52
CA PRO A 163 19.05 -2.23 13.90
C PRO A 163 17.87 -1.25 14.00
N PRO A 164 17.08 -1.30 15.08
CA PRO A 164 16.03 -0.33 15.31
C PRO A 164 16.63 1.07 15.62
N LEU A 165 15.83 2.12 15.42
CA LEU A 165 16.16 3.52 15.72
C LEU A 165 17.22 4.17 14.79
N LEU A 166 17.79 3.48 13.85
CA LEU A 166 18.61 4.06 12.80
C LEU A 166 17.74 4.72 11.73
N ASP A 167 18.35 5.59 10.92
CA ASP A 167 17.72 6.02 9.68
C ASP A 167 17.49 4.79 8.78
N LYS A 168 16.36 4.74 8.07
CA LYS A 168 16.05 3.61 7.19
C LYS A 168 17.21 3.31 6.23
N ASP A 169 17.93 4.34 5.79
CA ASP A 169 19.04 4.22 4.85
C ASP A 169 20.31 3.59 5.45
N LEU A 170 20.42 3.53 6.76
CA LEU A 170 21.50 2.91 7.51
C LEU A 170 21.14 1.50 8.05
N ALA A 171 19.89 1.09 7.91
CA ALA A 171 19.46 -0.21 8.38
C ALA A 171 20.05 -1.36 7.53
N LEU A 172 20.46 -2.45 8.17
CA LEU A 172 20.91 -3.67 7.50
C LEU A 172 19.72 -4.46 6.92
N LEU A 173 18.57 -4.37 7.58
CA LEU A 173 17.30 -4.90 7.16
C LEU A 173 16.25 -3.82 7.31
N TYR A 174 15.57 -3.49 6.25
CA TYR A 174 14.38 -2.66 6.23
C TYR A 174 13.35 -3.31 5.32
N LEU A 175 12.26 -3.77 5.89
CA LEU A 175 11.13 -4.32 5.14
C LEU A 175 9.89 -3.50 5.48
N GLN A 176 9.20 -3.03 4.47
CA GLN A 176 7.93 -2.32 4.60
C GLN A 176 6.89 -2.96 3.70
N VAL A 177 5.84 -3.46 4.32
CA VAL A 177 4.66 -4.00 3.64
C VAL A 177 3.51 -3.05 3.86
N ASP A 178 3.03 -2.43 2.81
CA ASP A 178 1.79 -1.67 2.80
C ASP A 178 0.68 -2.58 2.26
N PHE A 179 -0.47 -2.61 2.91
CA PHE A 179 -1.57 -3.48 2.51
C PHE A 179 -2.95 -2.82 2.70
N ALA A 180 -3.88 -3.22 1.86
CA ALA A 180 -5.29 -2.93 2.00
C ALA A 180 -6.10 -4.17 1.61
N GLY A 181 -7.20 -4.40 2.31
CA GLY A 181 -8.08 -5.51 1.99
C GLY A 181 -9.44 -5.31 2.64
N GLY A 182 -10.47 -5.95 2.08
CA GLY A 182 -11.80 -5.73 2.61
C GLY A 182 -12.84 -6.71 2.12
N VAL A 183 -14.02 -6.51 2.66
CA VAL A 183 -15.25 -7.21 2.31
C VAL A 183 -16.25 -6.18 1.81
N VAL A 184 -16.73 -6.35 0.58
CA VAL A 184 -17.88 -5.64 0.03
C VAL A 184 -19.10 -6.55 0.21
N PHE A 185 -20.23 -6.01 0.65
CA PHE A 185 -21.37 -6.84 1.05
C PHE A 185 -22.30 -7.17 -0.10
N ASP A 186 -22.44 -6.28 -1.09
CA ASP A 186 -23.34 -6.49 -2.22
C ASP A 186 -22.79 -5.90 -3.53
N PRO A 187 -22.46 -6.73 -4.56
CA PRO A 187 -22.32 -8.19 -4.47
C PRO A 187 -21.17 -8.57 -3.51
N PHE A 188 -21.30 -9.72 -2.85
CA PHE A 188 -20.27 -10.13 -1.88
C PHE A 188 -18.93 -10.38 -2.55
N GLN A 189 -17.92 -9.65 -2.06
CA GLN A 189 -16.55 -9.71 -2.55
C GLN A 189 -15.57 -9.65 -1.38
N ILE A 190 -14.50 -10.42 -1.47
CA ILE A 190 -13.33 -10.28 -0.59
C ILE A 190 -12.14 -9.92 -1.47
N TRP A 191 -11.42 -8.93 -1.07
CA TRP A 191 -10.21 -8.50 -1.77
C TRP A 191 -9.08 -8.21 -0.78
N PHE A 192 -7.85 -8.38 -1.23
CA PHE A 192 -6.65 -8.01 -0.48
C PHE A 192 -5.52 -7.72 -1.45
N ASP A 193 -4.82 -6.61 -1.22
CA ASP A 193 -3.63 -6.20 -1.95
C ASP A 193 -2.51 -5.89 -0.96
N GLY A 194 -1.29 -6.25 -1.33
CA GLY A 194 -0.10 -5.98 -0.55
C GLY A 194 1.05 -5.58 -1.46
N VAL A 195 1.87 -4.65 -1.00
CA VAL A 195 3.05 -4.15 -1.71
C VAL A 195 4.24 -4.14 -0.77
N LEU A 196 5.34 -4.70 -1.23
CA LEU A 196 6.63 -4.57 -0.57
C LEU A 196 7.29 -3.28 -1.08
N ARG A 197 7.33 -2.24 -0.24
CA ARG A 197 7.77 -0.90 -0.59
C ARG A 197 9.07 -0.54 0.13
N ASP A 198 9.98 0.16 -0.55
CA ASP A 198 11.26 0.65 0.01
C ASP A 198 12.10 -0.41 0.75
N SER A 199 11.91 -1.69 0.42
CA SER A 199 12.43 -2.81 1.19
C SER A 199 13.82 -3.22 0.72
N ARG A 200 14.67 -3.61 1.69
CA ARG A 200 16.03 -4.07 1.40
C ARG A 200 16.61 -4.93 2.50
N VAL A 201 17.56 -5.76 2.11
CA VAL A 201 18.48 -6.51 2.99
C VAL A 201 19.89 -6.14 2.57
N LEU A 202 20.63 -5.46 3.44
CA LEU A 202 21.92 -4.87 3.11
C LEU A 202 21.82 -3.93 1.90
N PHE A 203 22.48 -4.28 0.81
CA PHE A 203 22.44 -3.55 -0.47
C PHE A 203 21.47 -4.15 -1.50
N ILE A 204 20.74 -5.20 -1.15
CA ILE A 204 19.78 -5.88 -2.02
C ILE A 204 18.42 -5.22 -1.86
N SER A 205 17.92 -4.59 -2.89
CA SER A 205 16.55 -4.07 -2.94
C SER A 205 15.55 -5.20 -3.14
N LEU A 206 14.45 -5.16 -2.39
CA LEU A 206 13.34 -6.12 -2.47
C LEU A 206 12.07 -5.39 -2.85
N TYR A 207 11.28 -5.98 -3.72
CA TYR A 207 10.01 -5.43 -4.16
C TYR A 207 9.03 -6.53 -4.57
N GLY A 208 7.76 -6.16 -4.67
CA GLY A 208 6.73 -7.07 -5.17
C GLY A 208 5.33 -6.69 -4.75
N GLN A 209 4.37 -7.26 -5.44
CA GLN A 209 2.96 -7.09 -5.17
C GLN A 209 2.26 -8.43 -4.99
N PHE A 210 1.24 -8.43 -4.15
CA PHE A 210 0.33 -9.53 -3.91
C PHE A 210 -1.11 -9.05 -4.13
N ALA A 211 -1.95 -9.90 -4.70
CA ALA A 211 -3.38 -9.65 -4.78
C ALA A 211 -4.20 -10.93 -4.53
N PHE A 212 -5.32 -10.75 -3.87
CA PHE A 212 -6.36 -11.76 -3.69
C PHE A 212 -7.71 -11.17 -4.07
N ARG A 213 -8.52 -11.93 -4.80
CA ARG A 213 -9.90 -11.60 -5.13
C ARG A 213 -10.77 -12.83 -5.00
N LEU A 214 -11.90 -12.67 -4.35
CA LEU A 214 -13.01 -13.62 -4.36
C LEU A 214 -14.27 -12.80 -4.64
N ILE A 215 -14.88 -13.00 -5.78
CA ILE A 215 -16.06 -12.30 -6.23
C ILE A 215 -17.18 -13.33 -6.40
N THR A 216 -18.34 -13.05 -5.84
CA THR A 216 -19.54 -13.90 -5.98
C THR A 216 -20.61 -13.19 -6.81
N GLY A 217 -21.72 -13.83 -7.09
CA GLY A 217 -22.82 -13.30 -7.90
C GLY A 217 -22.84 -13.87 -9.32
N ASP A 218 -23.29 -13.07 -10.28
CA ASP A 218 -23.55 -13.54 -11.66
C ASP A 218 -22.28 -13.95 -12.42
N ASN A 219 -21.14 -13.34 -12.10
CA ASN A 219 -19.83 -13.63 -12.69
C ASN A 219 -18.81 -13.97 -11.60
N PRO A 220 -18.92 -15.14 -10.96
CA PRO A 220 -18.02 -15.49 -9.87
C PRO A 220 -16.58 -15.66 -10.36
N SER A 221 -15.64 -15.10 -9.60
CA SER A 221 -14.23 -15.22 -9.91
C SER A 221 -13.39 -15.39 -8.66
N PHE A 222 -12.29 -16.10 -8.81
CA PHE A 222 -11.27 -16.29 -7.80
C PHE A 222 -9.90 -15.95 -8.39
N LEU A 223 -9.09 -15.27 -7.60
CA LEU A 223 -7.73 -14.94 -7.98
C LEU A 223 -6.85 -14.83 -6.74
N ILE A 224 -5.68 -15.44 -6.80
CA ILE A 224 -4.56 -15.17 -5.91
C ILE A 224 -3.31 -15.01 -6.77
N SER A 225 -2.54 -13.95 -6.52
CA SER A 225 -1.32 -13.66 -7.28
C SER A 225 -0.25 -13.06 -6.38
N ALA A 226 0.97 -13.53 -6.57
CA ALA A 226 2.19 -12.88 -6.09
C ALA A 226 3.08 -12.58 -7.30
N GLY A 227 3.44 -11.33 -7.51
CA GLY A 227 4.26 -10.92 -8.65
C GLY A 227 3.54 -10.85 -10.00
N GLY A 228 2.20 -10.92 -10.03
CA GLY A 228 1.40 -10.75 -11.26
C GLY A 228 1.14 -12.04 -12.02
N PHE A 229 1.09 -11.93 -13.34
CA PHE A 229 0.52 -12.95 -14.22
C PHE A 229 1.44 -13.26 -15.40
N HIS A 230 1.13 -14.36 -16.08
CA HIS A 230 1.76 -14.70 -17.36
C HIS A 230 1.58 -13.55 -18.36
N PRO A 231 2.61 -13.16 -19.15
CA PRO A 231 2.55 -12.00 -20.03
C PRO A 231 1.39 -12.03 -21.04
N ARG A 232 0.94 -13.23 -21.45
CA ARG A 232 -0.18 -13.42 -22.38
C ARG A 232 -1.54 -13.62 -21.71
N PHE A 233 -1.60 -13.53 -20.37
CA PHE A 233 -2.87 -13.68 -19.65
C PHE A 233 -3.61 -12.33 -19.62
N THR A 234 -4.80 -12.27 -20.18
CA THR A 234 -5.60 -11.05 -20.34
C THR A 234 -6.92 -11.06 -19.56
N ASP A 235 -7.33 -12.22 -19.04
CA ASP A 235 -8.60 -12.40 -18.33
C ASP A 235 -8.44 -12.02 -16.85
N LEU A 236 -8.20 -10.74 -16.61
CA LEU A 236 -7.99 -10.19 -15.28
C LEU A 236 -9.30 -9.64 -14.70
N PRO A 237 -9.64 -9.92 -13.44
CA PRO A 237 -10.75 -9.26 -12.78
C PRO A 237 -10.48 -7.74 -12.64
N PRO A 238 -11.54 -6.92 -12.60
CA PRO A 238 -11.40 -5.48 -12.40
C PRO A 238 -10.79 -5.14 -11.04
N GLY A 239 -10.22 -3.92 -10.93
CA GLY A 239 -9.68 -3.40 -9.66
C GLY A 239 -8.34 -4.01 -9.25
N LEU A 240 -7.57 -4.56 -10.18
CA LEU A 240 -6.18 -4.94 -9.93
C LEU A 240 -5.23 -3.77 -10.24
N PRO A 241 -4.15 -3.61 -9.46
CA PRO A 241 -3.10 -2.65 -9.79
C PRO A 241 -2.53 -2.88 -11.19
N SER A 242 -2.28 -1.81 -11.95
CA SER A 242 -1.66 -1.90 -13.27
C SER A 242 -0.61 -0.79 -13.44
N PRO A 243 0.65 -1.14 -13.76
CA PRO A 243 1.19 -2.49 -13.92
C PRO A 243 1.30 -3.24 -12.60
N PHE A 244 1.16 -4.56 -12.64
CA PHE A 244 1.37 -5.43 -11.48
C PHE A 244 2.85 -5.75 -11.33
N GLN A 245 3.46 -5.38 -10.21
CA GLN A 245 4.89 -5.54 -10.00
C GLN A 245 5.27 -7.00 -9.69
N ARG A 246 6.30 -7.53 -10.37
CA ARG A 246 6.91 -8.82 -10.06
C ARG A 246 7.45 -8.84 -8.63
N VAL A 247 7.44 -10.01 -8.00
CA VAL A 247 8.21 -10.21 -6.76
C VAL A 247 9.66 -10.45 -7.15
N GLY A 248 10.56 -9.69 -6.57
CA GLY A 248 11.96 -9.81 -6.95
C GLY A 248 12.94 -9.09 -6.05
N CYS A 249 14.19 -9.24 -6.43
CA CYS A 249 15.30 -8.52 -5.83
C CYS A 249 16.25 -8.00 -6.91
N GLU A 250 16.87 -6.87 -6.59
CA GLU A 250 17.86 -6.24 -7.44
C GLU A 250 19.03 -5.73 -6.60
N PHE A 251 20.23 -5.91 -7.11
CA PHE A 251 21.44 -5.38 -6.48
C PHE A 251 22.55 -5.16 -7.49
N SER A 252 23.53 -4.34 -7.13
CA SER A 252 24.72 -4.09 -7.93
C SER A 252 25.97 -4.25 -7.08
N ILE A 253 27.00 -4.87 -7.65
CA ILE A 253 28.32 -5.01 -7.06
C ILE A 253 29.34 -4.42 -8.04
N GLY A 254 29.87 -3.24 -7.69
CA GLY A 254 30.71 -2.46 -8.59
C GLY A 254 29.96 -2.06 -9.86
N ILE A 255 30.43 -2.56 -10.99
CA ILE A 255 29.84 -2.28 -12.31
C ILE A 255 28.82 -3.34 -12.78
N VAL A 256 28.61 -4.40 -11.99
CA VAL A 256 27.72 -5.51 -12.35
C VAL A 256 26.45 -5.39 -11.58
N GLY A 257 25.31 -5.33 -12.28
CA GLY A 257 23.97 -5.40 -11.75
C GLY A 257 23.35 -6.78 -11.96
N MET A 258 22.51 -7.20 -11.02
CA MET A 258 21.76 -8.45 -11.08
C MET A 258 20.33 -8.20 -10.63
N LYS A 259 19.40 -8.81 -11.36
CA LYS A 259 17.96 -8.75 -11.07
C LYS A 259 17.37 -10.15 -11.16
N PHE A 260 16.60 -10.51 -10.15
CA PHE A 260 15.83 -11.74 -10.11
C PHE A 260 14.37 -11.40 -9.88
N GLU A 261 13.47 -11.92 -10.70
CA GLU A 261 12.03 -11.71 -10.59
C GLU A 261 11.27 -13.00 -10.77
N GLY A 262 10.09 -13.08 -10.14
CA GLY A 262 9.20 -14.20 -10.31
C GLY A 262 7.74 -13.82 -10.08
N TYR A 263 6.85 -14.72 -10.49
CA TYR A 263 5.44 -14.62 -10.20
C TYR A 263 4.80 -16.01 -10.07
N PHE A 264 3.73 -16.03 -9.32
CA PHE A 264 2.83 -17.17 -9.23
C PHE A 264 1.40 -16.69 -9.13
N ALA A 265 0.50 -17.26 -9.91
CA ALA A 265 -0.91 -16.91 -9.85
C ALA A 265 -1.80 -18.14 -10.04
N VAL A 266 -2.92 -18.14 -9.31
CA VAL A 266 -4.03 -19.08 -9.48
C VAL A 266 -5.28 -18.27 -9.70
N THR A 267 -6.03 -18.61 -10.73
CA THR A 267 -7.34 -18.02 -11.05
C THR A 267 -8.40 -19.10 -11.16
N SER A 268 -9.65 -18.70 -11.27
CA SER A 268 -10.75 -19.65 -11.54
C SER A 268 -10.50 -20.54 -12.77
N ALA A 269 -9.67 -20.10 -13.71
CA ALA A 269 -9.45 -20.74 -14.99
C ALA A 269 -8.03 -21.22 -15.27
N SER A 270 -7.04 -20.85 -14.43
CA SER A 270 -5.64 -21.14 -14.73
C SER A 270 -4.74 -21.19 -13.49
N VAL A 271 -3.60 -21.88 -13.66
CA VAL A 271 -2.44 -21.82 -12.76
C VAL A 271 -1.25 -21.32 -13.59
N GLN A 272 -0.52 -20.37 -13.05
CA GLN A 272 0.53 -19.64 -13.78
C GLN A 272 1.76 -19.48 -12.90
N GLY A 273 2.92 -19.46 -13.50
CA GLY A 273 4.18 -19.18 -12.81
C GLY A 273 5.28 -18.85 -13.77
N GLY A 274 6.23 -18.09 -13.32
CA GLY A 274 7.41 -17.75 -14.10
C GLY A 274 8.49 -17.11 -13.28
N SER A 275 9.68 -17.05 -13.85
CA SER A 275 10.84 -16.41 -13.27
C SER A 275 11.73 -15.82 -14.34
N SER A 276 12.45 -14.77 -14.00
CA SER A 276 13.49 -14.20 -14.84
C SER A 276 14.74 -13.90 -14.03
N PHE A 277 15.86 -14.02 -14.67
CA PHE A 277 17.16 -13.58 -14.17
C PHE A 277 17.83 -12.72 -15.22
N ARG A 278 18.40 -11.62 -14.81
CA ARG A 278 19.13 -10.68 -15.66
C ARG A 278 20.42 -10.27 -14.97
N VAL A 279 21.51 -10.27 -15.72
CA VAL A 279 22.80 -9.72 -15.31
C VAL A 279 23.26 -8.73 -16.37
N TRP A 280 23.79 -7.62 -15.94
CA TRP A 280 24.33 -6.59 -16.83
C TRP A 280 25.56 -5.94 -16.22
N GLY A 281 26.38 -5.36 -17.07
CA GLY A 281 27.54 -4.59 -16.64
C GLY A 281 27.94 -3.56 -17.68
N ASP A 282 28.55 -2.46 -17.21
CA ASP A 282 29.05 -1.38 -18.03
C ASP A 282 30.45 -0.99 -17.55
N VAL A 283 31.43 -1.11 -18.44
CA VAL A 283 32.83 -0.70 -18.20
C VAL A 283 33.19 0.57 -18.99
N GLY A 284 32.20 1.31 -19.51
CA GLY A 284 32.35 2.57 -20.20
C GLY A 284 32.77 2.44 -21.68
N VAL A 285 33.57 1.44 -22.03
CA VAL A 285 33.97 1.11 -23.42
C VAL A 285 33.25 -0.09 -23.97
N ALA A 286 32.62 -0.88 -23.09
CA ALA A 286 31.85 -2.08 -23.43
C ALA A 286 30.79 -2.32 -22.36
N SER A 287 29.60 -2.72 -22.80
CA SER A 287 28.53 -3.21 -21.94
C SER A 287 28.24 -4.67 -22.28
N PHE A 288 27.76 -5.40 -21.30
CA PHE A 288 27.24 -6.75 -21.50
C PHE A 288 25.91 -6.91 -20.78
N GLU A 289 25.06 -7.73 -21.33
CA GLU A 289 23.79 -8.12 -20.73
C GLU A 289 23.51 -9.59 -21.04
N GLY A 290 22.97 -10.31 -20.10
CA GLY A 290 22.55 -11.68 -20.31
C GLY A 290 21.52 -12.12 -19.28
N GLY A 291 20.76 -13.15 -19.64
CA GLY A 291 19.76 -13.65 -18.72
C GLY A 291 18.87 -14.73 -19.33
N PHE A 292 17.90 -15.12 -18.53
CA PHE A 292 16.85 -16.01 -18.98
C PHE A 292 15.48 -15.53 -18.45
N GLU A 293 14.44 -15.94 -19.15
CA GLU A 293 13.06 -15.78 -18.74
C GLU A 293 12.32 -17.10 -18.98
N PHE A 294 11.55 -17.51 -17.98
CA PHE A 294 10.68 -18.68 -18.02
C PHE A 294 9.27 -18.26 -17.67
N ASN A 295 8.29 -18.63 -18.49
CA ASN A 295 6.89 -18.40 -18.22
C ASN A 295 6.10 -19.67 -18.51
N ALA A 296 5.18 -20.03 -17.63
CA ALA A 296 4.30 -21.18 -17.79
C ALA A 296 2.86 -20.81 -17.37
N ILE A 297 1.91 -21.28 -18.15
CA ILE A 297 0.49 -21.17 -17.83
C ILE A 297 -0.23 -22.48 -18.19
N VAL A 298 -1.03 -22.97 -17.24
CA VAL A 298 -1.93 -24.09 -17.39
C VAL A 298 -3.35 -23.58 -17.32
N TYR A 299 -4.08 -23.67 -18.40
CA TYR A 299 -5.52 -23.38 -18.44
C TYR A 299 -6.28 -24.63 -18.03
N LEU A 300 -7.24 -24.49 -17.12
CA LEU A 300 -8.10 -25.55 -16.63
C LEU A 300 -9.47 -25.52 -17.30
N VAL A 301 -9.93 -24.33 -17.68
CA VAL A 301 -11.25 -24.04 -18.25
C VAL A 301 -11.08 -23.09 -19.44
N PRO A 302 -11.86 -23.19 -20.52
CA PRO A 302 -12.89 -24.21 -20.83
C PRO A 302 -12.31 -25.56 -21.32
N LYS A 303 -11.03 -25.58 -21.69
CA LYS A 303 -10.30 -26.79 -22.10
C LYS A 303 -8.92 -26.79 -21.48
N PHE A 304 -8.48 -27.94 -21.01
CA PHE A 304 -7.12 -28.12 -20.54
C PHE A 304 -6.13 -27.79 -21.65
N ARG A 305 -5.23 -26.84 -21.37
CA ARG A 305 -4.18 -26.39 -22.26
C ARG A 305 -3.01 -25.89 -21.41
N PHE A 306 -1.80 -26.10 -21.85
CA PHE A 306 -0.64 -25.51 -21.22
C PHE A 306 0.24 -24.81 -22.27
N GLU A 307 0.92 -23.78 -21.83
CA GLU A 307 1.91 -23.04 -22.59
C GLU A 307 3.16 -22.85 -21.72
N VAL A 308 4.32 -23.00 -22.34
CA VAL A 308 5.60 -22.76 -21.69
C VAL A 308 6.47 -21.97 -22.65
N ASP A 309 7.03 -20.88 -22.15
CA ASP A 309 7.96 -20.03 -22.89
C ASP A 309 9.29 -20.00 -22.15
N ILE A 310 10.37 -20.17 -22.88
CA ILE A 310 11.73 -20.02 -22.35
C ILE A 310 12.47 -19.11 -23.30
N HIS A 311 13.03 -18.03 -22.78
CA HIS A 311 13.85 -17.10 -23.52
C HIS A 311 15.21 -16.95 -22.85
N VAL A 312 16.27 -17.12 -23.64
CA VAL A 312 17.66 -16.91 -23.20
C VAL A 312 18.28 -15.87 -24.10
N PHE A 313 18.97 -14.90 -23.52
CA PHE A 313 19.61 -13.83 -24.25
C PHE A 313 21.01 -13.52 -23.70
N ALA A 314 21.89 -13.06 -24.59
CA ALA A 314 23.22 -12.57 -24.25
C ALA A 314 23.62 -11.52 -25.31
N GLY A 315 24.25 -10.43 -24.85
CA GLY A 315 24.70 -9.34 -25.71
C GLY A 315 25.78 -8.45 -25.08
#